data_af1458bfa1d1c6ab9deffa93422d5dad
#
_entry.id   af1458bfa1d1c6ab9deffa93422d5dad
#
_cell.length_a   1.000
_cell.length_b   1.000
_cell.length_c   1.000
_cell.angle_alpha   90.00
_cell.angle_beta   90.00
_cell.angle_gamma   90.00
#
_symmetry.space_group_name_H-M   'P 1'
#
loop_
_entity.id
_entity.type
_entity.pdbx_description
1 polymer ?
#
loop_
_entity_poly.entity_id
_entity_poly.type
_entity_poly.pdbx_seq_one_letter_code
_entity_poly.pdbx_strand_id
1 'polypeptide(L)'
;MYSSFFKLFLTFIFSITLVGIFTIFYEHKNNTQFNNVNFTTPSSFYWPLLNNHNITSYFGKRTSPTSGASSYHSGLDIAAPEGTPIYNCITGKVIFTGFKGAGGYTLTIENNNYQISYCHISPNFLFKVGDFVNKQNIIAKVGPKNVYNVINNPYKDSKGNPTNGATTGCHLHLTIKKDGQAVNPLDFF
;
A
#
# COMPACT_ATOMS: atom_id res chain seq x y z
N MET A 1 40.13 27.79 -35.56
CA MET A 1 39.85 26.48 -35.00
C MET A 1 39.04 26.51 -33.67
N TYR A 2 39.15 27.53 -32.84
CA TYR A 2 38.42 27.68 -31.56
C TYR A 2 36.92 28.03 -31.71
N SER A 3 36.49 28.64 -32.80
CA SER A 3 35.10 29.09 -33.02
C SER A 3 34.08 27.94 -33.17
N SER A 4 34.48 26.82 -33.79
CA SER A 4 33.58 25.65 -33.99
C SER A 4 33.37 24.85 -32.71
N PHE A 5 34.40 24.72 -31.88
CA PHE A 5 34.30 24.01 -30.59
C PHE A 5 33.41 24.78 -29.60
N PHE A 6 33.51 26.10 -29.57
CA PHE A 6 32.69 26.96 -28.72
C PHE A 6 31.21 26.91 -29.12
N LYS A 7 30.92 26.89 -30.44
CA LYS A 7 29.53 26.74 -30.92
C LYS A 7 28.94 25.36 -30.56
N LEU A 8 29.73 24.29 -30.68
CA LEU A 8 29.31 22.95 -30.32
C LEU A 8 29.05 22.82 -28.81
N PHE A 9 29.88 23.44 -27.98
CA PHE A 9 29.74 23.47 -26.53
C PHE A 9 28.49 24.25 -26.09
N LEU A 10 28.20 25.40 -26.72
CA LEU A 10 26.99 26.18 -26.45
C LEU A 10 25.70 25.40 -26.83
N THR A 11 25.70 24.71 -27.97
CA THR A 11 24.54 23.89 -28.38
C THR A 11 24.32 22.72 -27.46
N PHE A 12 25.37 22.11 -26.92
CA PHE A 12 25.26 21.02 -25.96
C PHE A 12 24.68 21.49 -24.62
N ILE A 13 25.14 22.63 -24.08
CA ILE A 13 24.57 23.22 -22.85
C ILE A 13 23.13 23.63 -23.07
N PHE A 14 22.75 24.21 -24.20
CA PHE A 14 21.38 24.62 -24.50
C PHE A 14 20.46 23.42 -24.62
N SER A 15 20.93 22.27 -25.14
CA SER A 15 20.19 21.02 -25.20
C SER A 15 19.93 20.43 -23.83
N ILE A 16 20.94 20.43 -22.93
CA ILE A 16 20.77 19.91 -21.56
C ILE A 16 19.79 20.76 -20.74
N THR A 17 19.87 22.10 -20.87
CA THR A 17 18.95 23.00 -20.18
C THR A 17 17.51 22.87 -20.70
N LEU A 18 17.34 22.68 -22.01
CA LEU A 18 16.01 22.48 -22.60
C LEU A 18 15.35 21.17 -22.12
N VAL A 19 16.13 20.07 -22.06
CA VAL A 19 15.65 18.78 -21.53
C VAL A 19 15.32 18.90 -20.04
N GLY A 20 16.17 19.60 -19.24
CA GLY A 20 15.92 19.83 -17.82
C GLY A 20 14.65 20.64 -17.57
N ILE A 21 14.42 21.70 -18.36
CA ILE A 21 13.21 22.52 -18.29
C ILE A 21 11.98 21.69 -18.70
N PHE A 22 12.08 20.86 -19.74
CA PHE A 22 10.98 20.03 -20.19
C PHE A 22 10.59 18.98 -19.15
N THR A 23 11.53 18.34 -18.47
CA THR A 23 11.26 17.40 -17.37
C THR A 23 10.60 18.09 -16.18
N ILE A 24 11.08 19.28 -15.79
CA ILE A 24 10.47 20.05 -14.70
C ILE A 24 9.03 20.47 -15.06
N PHE A 25 8.78 20.93 -16.29
CA PHE A 25 7.44 21.26 -16.77
C PHE A 25 6.52 20.04 -16.86
N TYR A 26 7.06 18.89 -17.29
CA TYR A 26 6.29 17.64 -17.38
C TYR A 26 5.89 17.13 -15.98
N GLU A 27 6.81 17.15 -15.01
CA GLU A 27 6.53 16.80 -13.62
C GLU A 27 5.57 17.80 -12.96
N HIS A 28 5.74 19.11 -13.23
CA HIS A 28 4.85 20.14 -12.68
C HIS A 28 3.43 20.04 -13.27
N LYS A 29 3.29 19.79 -14.57
CA LYS A 29 1.97 19.59 -15.23
C LYS A 29 1.26 18.34 -14.72
N ASN A 30 1.98 17.25 -14.49
CA ASN A 30 1.41 16.04 -13.92
C ASN A 30 1.03 16.24 -12.44
N ASN A 31 1.84 16.93 -11.66
CA ASN A 31 1.53 17.25 -10.27
C ASN A 31 0.33 18.21 -10.13
N THR A 32 0.15 19.17 -11.04
CA THR A 32 -1.01 20.06 -11.02
C THR A 32 -2.30 19.39 -11.47
N GLN A 33 -2.24 18.37 -12.33
CA GLN A 33 -3.42 17.57 -12.67
C GLN A 33 -3.92 16.75 -11.48
N PHE A 34 -3.02 16.25 -10.61
CA PHE A 34 -3.41 15.47 -9.44
C PHE A 34 -3.96 16.32 -8.27
N ASN A 35 -3.56 17.59 -8.17
CA ASN A 35 -4.02 18.49 -7.11
C ASN A 35 -5.49 18.93 -7.26
N ASN A 36 -6.15 18.68 -8.41
CA ASN A 36 -7.54 19.03 -8.68
C ASN A 36 -8.47 17.82 -8.80
N VAL A 37 -8.01 16.61 -8.41
CA VAL A 37 -8.91 15.46 -8.34
C VAL A 37 -9.82 15.67 -7.12
N ASN A 38 -11.03 16.19 -7.36
CA ASN A 38 -12.09 16.16 -6.37
C ASN A 38 -12.44 14.69 -6.12
N PHE A 39 -11.96 14.15 -5.01
CA PHE A 39 -12.36 12.84 -4.54
C PHE A 39 -13.83 12.91 -4.12
N THR A 40 -14.74 12.48 -4.97
CA THR A 40 -16.08 12.16 -4.52
C THR A 40 -15.99 11.01 -3.53
N THR A 41 -16.81 11.02 -2.48
CA THR A 41 -16.98 9.87 -1.58
C THR A 41 -17.16 8.62 -2.45
N PRO A 42 -16.41 7.54 -2.24
CA PRO A 42 -16.54 6.34 -3.07
C PRO A 42 -17.99 5.85 -3.00
N SER A 43 -18.65 5.73 -4.15
CA SER A 43 -20.03 5.23 -4.22
C SER A 43 -20.14 3.76 -3.78
N SER A 44 -19.05 3.03 -3.81
CA SER A 44 -18.88 1.67 -3.28
C SER A 44 -17.38 1.34 -3.27
N PHE A 45 -16.97 0.55 -2.28
CA PHE A 45 -15.62 -0.01 -2.24
C PHE A 45 -15.56 -1.26 -3.12
N TYR A 46 -14.36 -1.58 -3.59
CA TYR A 46 -14.12 -2.80 -4.36
C TYR A 46 -13.52 -3.87 -3.46
N TRP A 47 -14.06 -5.10 -3.53
CA TRP A 47 -13.56 -6.22 -2.73
C TRP A 47 -12.10 -6.55 -3.10
N PRO A 48 -11.18 -6.65 -2.13
CA PRO A 48 -9.75 -6.69 -2.40
C PRO A 48 -9.23 -8.03 -2.93
N LEU A 49 -9.93 -9.14 -2.72
CA LEU A 49 -9.51 -10.47 -3.16
C LEU A 49 -10.56 -11.08 -4.10
N LEU A 50 -10.33 -10.91 -5.40
CA LEU A 50 -11.25 -11.39 -6.43
C LEU A 50 -11.60 -12.87 -6.23
N ASN A 51 -12.90 -13.19 -6.21
CA ASN A 51 -13.44 -14.56 -6.05
C ASN A 51 -13.04 -15.26 -4.74
N ASN A 52 -12.53 -14.52 -3.74
CA ASN A 52 -12.22 -15.09 -2.45
C ASN A 52 -12.87 -14.31 -1.31
N HIS A 53 -13.79 -14.96 -0.61
CA HIS A 53 -14.55 -14.43 0.54
C HIS A 53 -14.34 -15.27 1.80
N ASN A 54 -13.22 -16.01 1.90
CA ASN A 54 -12.92 -16.86 3.05
C ASN A 54 -12.49 -16.02 4.27
N ILE A 55 -13.46 -15.44 4.98
CA ILE A 55 -13.24 -14.63 6.18
C ILE A 55 -12.90 -15.55 7.36
N THR A 56 -11.74 -15.35 7.95
CA THR A 56 -11.23 -16.15 9.08
C THR A 56 -11.29 -15.39 10.41
N SER A 57 -11.39 -14.06 10.38
CA SER A 57 -11.58 -13.25 11.59
C SER A 57 -12.29 -11.94 11.26
N TYR A 58 -13.35 -11.67 11.99
CA TYR A 58 -14.19 -10.49 11.83
C TYR A 58 -13.69 -9.32 12.67
N PHE A 59 -14.11 -8.11 12.29
CA PHE A 59 -13.91 -6.88 13.06
C PHE A 59 -14.57 -6.99 14.45
N GLY A 60 -13.90 -6.44 15.46
CA GLY A 60 -14.43 -6.33 16.82
C GLY A 60 -13.70 -7.19 17.87
N LYS A 61 -14.36 -7.50 18.98
CA LYS A 61 -13.77 -8.27 20.09
C LYS A 61 -13.56 -9.72 19.70
N ARG A 62 -12.39 -10.28 20.01
CA ARG A 62 -12.03 -11.68 19.79
C ARG A 62 -11.01 -12.16 20.81
N THR A 63 -10.80 -13.47 20.91
CA THR A 63 -9.60 -14.03 21.54
C THR A 63 -8.39 -13.75 20.66
N SER A 64 -7.28 -13.29 21.26
CA SER A 64 -6.03 -13.06 20.51
C SER A 64 -5.52 -14.36 19.87
N PRO A 65 -5.34 -14.41 18.54
CA PRO A 65 -4.97 -15.65 17.84
C PRO A 65 -3.49 -16.02 18.01
N THR A 66 -2.63 -15.08 18.37
CA THR A 66 -1.20 -15.29 18.56
C THR A 66 -0.61 -14.16 19.42
N SER A 67 0.60 -14.39 19.93
CA SER A 67 1.34 -13.34 20.66
C SER A 67 1.54 -12.09 19.80
N GLY A 68 1.30 -10.92 20.41
CA GLY A 68 1.37 -9.62 19.73
C GLY A 68 0.14 -9.23 18.91
N ALA A 69 -0.85 -10.13 18.76
CA ALA A 69 -2.15 -9.77 18.19
C ALA A 69 -3.09 -9.20 19.26
N SER A 70 -3.94 -8.24 18.86
CA SER A 70 -4.92 -7.62 19.75
C SER A 70 -6.14 -8.52 19.99
N SER A 71 -6.74 -8.42 21.18
CA SER A 71 -8.08 -8.93 21.51
C SER A 71 -9.22 -8.10 20.92
N TYR A 72 -8.90 -6.92 20.37
CA TYR A 72 -9.81 -6.14 19.53
C TYR A 72 -9.26 -6.10 18.10
N HIS A 73 -10.01 -6.68 17.18
CA HIS A 73 -9.65 -6.76 15.78
C HIS A 73 -10.11 -5.51 15.03
N SER A 74 -9.15 -4.67 14.62
CA SER A 74 -9.44 -3.39 13.93
C SER A 74 -9.65 -3.53 12.41
N GLY A 75 -9.85 -4.75 11.91
CA GLY A 75 -10.00 -5.03 10.49
C GLY A 75 -10.73 -6.34 10.22
N LEU A 76 -10.50 -6.88 9.04
CA LEU A 76 -11.07 -8.14 8.54
C LEU A 76 -9.92 -9.02 8.04
N ASP A 77 -9.86 -10.28 8.48
CA ASP A 77 -8.88 -11.25 7.99
C ASP A 77 -9.53 -12.15 6.93
N ILE A 78 -8.94 -12.18 5.74
CA ILE A 78 -9.40 -12.98 4.60
C ILE A 78 -8.29 -13.93 4.22
N ALA A 79 -8.45 -15.23 4.49
CA ALA A 79 -7.45 -16.24 4.18
C ALA A 79 -7.28 -16.38 2.68
N ALA A 80 -6.03 -16.34 2.22
CA ALA A 80 -5.68 -16.54 0.82
C ALA A 80 -4.23 -17.05 0.71
N PRO A 81 -3.92 -17.86 -0.30
CA PRO A 81 -2.55 -18.31 -0.56
C PRO A 81 -1.58 -17.14 -0.76
N GLU A 82 -0.31 -17.34 -0.37
CA GLU A 82 0.76 -16.43 -0.73
C GLU A 82 0.77 -16.17 -2.25
N GLY A 83 1.04 -14.92 -2.64
CA GLY A 83 1.06 -14.51 -4.04
C GLY A 83 -0.30 -14.15 -4.64
N THR A 84 -1.43 -14.37 -3.93
CA THR A 84 -2.75 -13.95 -4.39
C THR A 84 -2.78 -12.45 -4.63
N PRO A 85 -3.21 -11.96 -5.82
CA PRO A 85 -3.30 -10.54 -6.11
C PRO A 85 -4.28 -9.83 -5.17
N ILE A 86 -3.88 -8.63 -4.71
CA ILE A 86 -4.72 -7.75 -3.90
C ILE A 86 -5.08 -6.53 -4.73
N TYR A 87 -6.37 -6.25 -4.83
CA TYR A 87 -6.93 -5.14 -5.58
C TYR A 87 -7.24 -3.97 -4.67
N ASN A 88 -7.02 -2.75 -5.18
CA ASN A 88 -7.31 -1.53 -4.46
C ASN A 88 -8.83 -1.32 -4.26
N CYS A 89 -9.25 -1.13 -3.01
CA CYS A 89 -10.66 -0.91 -2.66
C CYS A 89 -11.18 0.45 -3.12
N ILE A 90 -10.34 1.50 -3.13
CA ILE A 90 -10.71 2.88 -3.48
C ILE A 90 -9.62 3.55 -4.30
N THR A 91 -9.99 4.47 -5.20
CA THR A 91 -9.01 5.37 -5.82
C THR A 91 -8.42 6.29 -4.74
N GLY A 92 -7.09 6.45 -4.69
CA GLY A 92 -6.46 7.27 -3.67
C GLY A 92 -4.95 7.37 -3.81
N LYS A 93 -4.33 8.00 -2.82
CA LYS A 93 -2.88 8.21 -2.73
C LYS A 93 -2.25 7.25 -1.73
N VAL A 94 -1.13 6.65 -2.09
CA VAL A 94 -0.33 5.83 -1.17
C VAL A 94 0.31 6.75 -0.13
N ILE A 95 0.00 6.51 1.15
CA ILE A 95 0.54 7.28 2.28
C ILE A 95 1.52 6.50 3.13
N PHE A 96 1.59 5.18 2.95
CA PHE A 96 2.53 4.32 3.68
C PHE A 96 2.85 3.06 2.88
N THR A 97 4.12 2.65 2.88
CA THR A 97 4.62 1.34 2.47
C THR A 97 5.77 0.94 3.39
N GLY A 98 5.77 -0.28 3.93
CA GLY A 98 6.83 -0.75 4.81
C GLY A 98 6.36 -1.79 5.83
N PHE A 99 7.23 -2.16 6.76
CA PHE A 99 6.87 -3.04 7.89
C PHE A 99 6.26 -2.21 9.02
N LYS A 100 5.03 -2.54 9.44
CA LYS A 100 4.23 -1.76 10.40
C LYS A 100 3.80 -2.63 11.59
N GLY A 101 4.74 -2.98 12.44
CA GLY A 101 4.47 -3.71 13.68
C GLY A 101 3.62 -4.97 13.46
N ALA A 102 2.53 -5.12 14.21
CA ALA A 102 1.63 -6.28 14.12
C ALA A 102 1.02 -6.50 12.74
N GLY A 103 0.88 -5.46 11.92
CA GLY A 103 0.39 -5.56 10.52
C GLY A 103 1.41 -6.14 9.53
N GLY A 104 2.68 -6.30 9.95
CA GLY A 104 3.71 -6.77 9.04
C GLY A 104 3.96 -5.82 7.87
N TYR A 105 4.35 -6.33 6.71
CA TYR A 105 4.44 -5.52 5.51
C TYR A 105 3.06 -5.00 5.12
N THR A 106 2.98 -3.70 5.02
CA THR A 106 1.71 -2.96 4.90
C THR A 106 1.82 -1.90 3.82
N LEU A 107 0.76 -1.74 3.04
CA LEU A 107 0.51 -0.61 2.15
C LEU A 107 -0.76 0.09 2.62
N THR A 108 -0.73 1.42 2.74
CA THR A 108 -1.92 2.21 3.11
C THR A 108 -2.23 3.24 2.04
N ILE A 109 -3.50 3.30 1.63
CA ILE A 109 -4.04 4.25 0.65
C ILE A 109 -5.05 5.14 1.35
N GLU A 110 -5.00 6.44 1.02
CA GLU A 110 -5.90 7.46 1.55
C GLU A 110 -6.72 8.10 0.44
N ASN A 111 -7.99 8.35 0.74
CA ASN A 111 -8.89 9.15 -0.05
C ASN A 111 -9.83 9.92 0.89
N ASN A 112 -9.75 11.25 0.89
CA ASN A 112 -10.51 12.12 1.80
C ASN A 112 -10.34 11.67 3.27
N ASN A 113 -11.44 11.29 3.91
CA ASN A 113 -11.48 10.83 5.29
C ASN A 113 -11.31 9.30 5.45
N TYR A 114 -11.05 8.56 4.36
CA TYR A 114 -10.81 7.12 4.42
C TYR A 114 -9.33 6.79 4.29
N GLN A 115 -8.85 5.89 5.15
CA GLN A 115 -7.54 5.23 5.03
C GLN A 115 -7.75 3.73 5.00
N ILE A 116 -7.23 3.07 3.97
CA ILE A 116 -7.31 1.61 3.83
C ILE A 116 -5.91 1.03 3.92
N SER A 117 -5.71 0.15 4.89
CA SER A 117 -4.45 -0.56 5.08
C SER A 117 -4.60 -2.01 4.69
N TYR A 118 -3.69 -2.46 3.83
CA TYR A 118 -3.53 -3.84 3.36
C TYR A 118 -2.30 -4.40 4.06
N CYS A 119 -2.51 -5.29 5.02
CA CYS A 119 -1.47 -5.82 5.90
C CYS A 119 -1.11 -7.27 5.58
N HIS A 120 0.03 -7.74 6.08
CA HIS A 120 0.62 -9.06 5.81
C HIS A 120 0.86 -9.30 4.32
N ILE A 121 1.13 -8.23 3.57
CA ILE A 121 1.40 -8.29 2.13
C ILE A 121 2.84 -8.72 1.81
N SER A 122 3.10 -9.01 0.56
CA SER A 122 4.45 -9.26 0.06
C SER A 122 5.37 -8.05 0.31
N PRO A 123 6.66 -8.27 0.67
CA PRO A 123 7.64 -7.19 0.81
C PRO A 123 7.97 -6.49 -0.52
N ASN A 124 7.56 -7.06 -1.65
CA ASN A 124 7.78 -6.50 -2.98
C ASN A 124 6.69 -5.47 -3.30
N PHE A 125 6.91 -4.23 -2.89
CA PHE A 125 5.97 -3.14 -3.13
C PHE A 125 5.93 -2.75 -4.61
N LEU A 126 4.70 -2.67 -5.18
CA LEU A 126 4.46 -2.20 -6.55
C LEU A 126 4.37 -0.67 -6.62
N PHE A 127 4.09 -0.02 -5.49
CA PHE A 127 3.89 1.42 -5.37
C PHE A 127 4.71 1.98 -4.20
N LYS A 128 5.05 3.26 -4.27
CA LYS A 128 5.74 4.02 -3.21
C LYS A 128 4.83 5.11 -2.63
N VAL A 129 5.19 5.63 -1.47
CA VAL A 129 4.51 6.77 -0.86
C VAL A 129 4.48 7.95 -1.84
N GLY A 130 3.31 8.53 -2.02
CA GLY A 130 3.05 9.61 -2.96
C GLY A 130 2.39 9.18 -4.27
N ASP A 131 2.50 7.91 -4.66
CA ASP A 131 1.88 7.39 -5.88
C ASP A 131 0.36 7.44 -5.79
N PHE A 132 -0.28 7.65 -6.94
CA PHE A 132 -1.72 7.65 -7.10
C PHE A 132 -2.18 6.31 -7.69
N VAL A 133 -3.20 5.70 -7.08
CA VAL A 133 -3.67 4.37 -7.47
C VAL A 133 -5.18 4.36 -7.66
N ASN A 134 -5.64 3.87 -8.80
CA ASN A 134 -7.06 3.73 -9.08
C ASN A 134 -7.66 2.53 -8.34
N LYS A 135 -8.96 2.62 -8.04
CA LYS A 135 -9.78 1.49 -7.61
C LYS A 135 -9.64 0.33 -8.61
N GLN A 136 -9.61 -0.92 -8.13
CA GLN A 136 -9.46 -2.14 -8.91
C GLN A 136 -8.05 -2.38 -9.50
N ASN A 137 -7.09 -1.47 -9.35
CA ASN A 137 -5.72 -1.82 -9.70
C ASN A 137 -5.16 -2.88 -8.74
N ILE A 138 -4.32 -3.78 -9.25
CA ILE A 138 -3.52 -4.67 -8.41
C ILE A 138 -2.45 -3.82 -7.72
N ILE A 139 -2.46 -3.81 -6.39
CA ILE A 139 -1.58 -2.97 -5.57
C ILE A 139 -0.51 -3.75 -4.82
N ALA A 140 -0.78 -5.02 -4.56
CA ALA A 140 0.09 -5.89 -3.80
C ALA A 140 -0.25 -7.35 -4.08
N LYS A 141 0.44 -8.25 -3.38
CA LYS A 141 0.08 -9.67 -3.28
C LYS A 141 0.03 -10.07 -1.82
N VAL A 142 -0.77 -11.06 -1.47
CA VAL A 142 -0.74 -11.69 -0.15
C VAL A 142 0.68 -12.17 0.12
N GLY A 143 1.23 -11.81 1.28
CA GLY A 143 2.62 -12.10 1.63
C GLY A 143 2.82 -13.49 2.24
N PRO A 144 4.09 -13.87 2.39
CA PRO A 144 4.46 -15.07 3.12
C PRO A 144 4.16 -14.93 4.61
N LYS A 145 3.90 -16.06 5.27
CA LYS A 145 3.81 -16.11 6.74
C LYS A 145 5.09 -15.64 7.41
N ASN A 146 6.23 -16.12 6.91
CA ASN A 146 7.56 -15.84 7.50
C ASN A 146 8.35 -14.83 6.67
N VAL A 147 9.02 -13.87 7.35
CA VAL A 147 9.85 -12.84 6.74
C VAL A 147 11.15 -12.68 7.54
N TYR A 148 12.29 -12.77 6.86
CA TYR A 148 13.60 -12.83 7.52
C TYR A 148 14.41 -11.52 7.45
N ASN A 149 13.98 -10.57 6.63
CA ASN A 149 14.73 -9.33 6.34
C ASN A 149 14.31 -8.14 7.23
N VAL A 150 13.61 -8.40 8.35
CA VAL A 150 13.18 -7.36 9.30
C VAL A 150 14.06 -7.43 10.53
N ILE A 151 14.91 -6.41 10.69
CA ILE A 151 15.81 -6.31 11.85
C ILE A 151 14.98 -6.19 13.14
N ASN A 152 15.34 -6.99 14.17
CA ASN A 152 14.67 -7.02 15.47
C ASN A 152 13.16 -7.28 15.38
N ASN A 153 12.71 -8.10 14.41
CA ASN A 153 11.31 -8.49 14.30
C ASN A 153 10.85 -9.22 15.58
N PRO A 154 9.94 -8.63 16.38
CA PRO A 154 9.48 -9.25 17.63
C PRO A 154 8.44 -10.36 17.40
N TYR A 155 7.84 -10.41 16.21
CA TYR A 155 6.78 -11.37 15.88
C TYR A 155 7.39 -12.69 15.41
N LYS A 156 7.02 -13.79 16.08
CA LYS A 156 7.56 -15.12 15.79
C LYS A 156 6.46 -16.16 15.87
N ASP A 157 6.59 -17.21 15.09
CA ASP A 157 5.72 -18.38 15.21
C ASP A 157 6.17 -19.28 16.40
N SER A 158 5.43 -20.35 16.66
CA SER A 158 5.71 -21.30 17.75
C SER A 158 7.06 -22.02 17.61
N LYS A 159 7.68 -21.99 16.43
CA LYS A 159 9.02 -22.55 16.16
C LYS A 159 10.12 -21.49 16.27
N GLY A 160 9.79 -20.23 16.60
CA GLY A 160 10.72 -19.12 16.70
C GLY A 160 11.07 -18.46 15.35
N ASN A 161 10.45 -18.86 14.24
CA ASN A 161 10.68 -18.21 12.95
C ASN A 161 10.03 -16.83 12.92
N PRO A 162 10.72 -15.79 12.40
CA PRO A 162 10.14 -14.44 12.31
C PRO A 162 8.96 -14.43 11.33
N THR A 163 7.86 -13.80 11.76
CA THR A 163 6.61 -13.73 10.98
C THR A 163 6.40 -12.35 10.36
N ASN A 164 5.54 -12.27 9.35
CA ASN A 164 5.11 -11.04 8.70
C ASN A 164 4.10 -10.29 9.58
N GLY A 165 4.58 -9.74 10.71
CA GLY A 165 3.73 -9.20 11.76
C GLY A 165 3.08 -10.29 12.61
N ALA A 166 2.02 -9.98 13.34
CA ALA A 166 1.29 -10.90 14.21
C ALA A 166 0.34 -11.80 13.39
N THR A 167 0.90 -12.79 12.71
CA THR A 167 0.14 -13.70 11.84
C THR A 167 0.38 -15.17 12.16
N THR A 168 -0.64 -16.00 11.98
CA THR A 168 -0.56 -17.47 12.07
C THR A 168 -0.45 -18.16 10.73
N GLY A 169 -0.72 -17.46 9.61
CA GLY A 169 -0.70 -17.99 8.25
C GLY A 169 -0.91 -16.92 7.19
N CYS A 170 -0.85 -17.31 5.91
CA CYS A 170 -1.07 -16.39 4.80
C CYS A 170 -2.53 -15.92 4.74
N HIS A 171 -2.74 -14.62 4.79
CA HIS A 171 -4.03 -13.95 4.67
C HIS A 171 -3.84 -12.47 4.35
N LEU A 172 -4.88 -11.80 3.92
CA LEU A 172 -4.98 -10.35 3.92
C LEU A 172 -5.67 -9.90 5.19
N HIS A 173 -5.00 -9.05 6.00
CA HIS A 173 -5.68 -8.25 7.01
C HIS A 173 -6.01 -6.89 6.42
N LEU A 174 -7.30 -6.58 6.29
CA LEU A 174 -7.82 -5.34 5.73
C LEU A 174 -8.35 -4.44 6.84
N THR A 175 -7.76 -3.27 7.02
CA THR A 175 -8.29 -2.22 7.93
C THR A 175 -8.86 -1.07 7.13
N ILE A 176 -10.06 -0.64 7.45
CA ILE A 176 -10.65 0.61 6.97
C ILE A 176 -10.77 1.57 8.15
N LYS A 177 -10.21 2.77 7.99
CA LYS A 177 -10.46 3.89 8.91
C LYS A 177 -11.27 4.95 8.21
N LYS A 178 -12.27 5.47 8.91
CA LYS A 178 -13.03 6.66 8.53
C LYS A 178 -12.82 7.71 9.61
N ASP A 179 -12.42 8.93 9.23
CA ASP A 179 -12.11 10.01 10.17
C ASP A 179 -11.10 9.59 11.26
N GLY A 180 -10.09 8.77 10.87
CA GLY A 180 -9.05 8.25 11.76
C GLY A 180 -9.46 7.05 12.63
N GLN A 181 -10.74 6.69 12.71
CA GLN A 181 -11.23 5.58 13.52
C GLN A 181 -11.45 4.32 12.68
N ALA A 182 -11.05 3.16 13.23
CA ALA A 182 -11.31 1.88 12.57
C ALA A 182 -12.81 1.57 12.56
N VAL A 183 -13.31 1.17 11.41
CA VAL A 183 -14.70 0.78 11.17
C VAL A 183 -14.76 -0.63 10.60
N ASN A 184 -15.93 -1.28 10.72
CA ASN A 184 -16.09 -2.63 10.19
C ASN A 184 -15.99 -2.62 8.66
N PRO A 185 -14.99 -3.32 8.06
CA PRO A 185 -14.83 -3.32 6.61
C PRO A 185 -16.05 -3.82 5.84
N LEU A 186 -16.81 -4.76 6.40
CA LEU A 186 -17.98 -5.34 5.72
C LEU A 186 -19.12 -4.33 5.48
N ASP A 187 -19.10 -3.18 6.15
CA ASP A 187 -20.12 -2.14 5.95
C ASP A 187 -19.94 -1.38 4.61
N PHE A 188 -18.86 -1.68 3.85
CA PHE A 188 -18.48 -0.96 2.63
C PHE A 188 -18.53 -1.78 1.35
N PHE A 189 -18.81 -3.10 1.43
CA PHE A 189 -18.80 -4.02 0.29
C PHE A 189 -20.17 -4.60 -0.07
#